data_47bf2cdb1423b9efda435cfc462c9e47
#
_entry.id   47bf2cdb1423b9efda435cfc462c9e47
#
_cell.length_a   1.000
_cell.length_b   1.000
_cell.length_c   1.000
_cell.angle_alpha   90.00
_cell.angle_beta   90.00
_cell.angle_gamma   90.00
#
_symmetry.space_group_name_H-M   'P 1'
#
loop_
_entity.id
_entity.type
_entity.pdbx_description
1 polymer ?
#
loop_
_entity_poly.entity_id
_entity_poly.type
_entity_poly.pdbx_seq_one_letter_code
_entity_poly.pdbx_strand_id
1 'polypeptide(L)'
;MIITQKKPMEELMAMVGDAKTVAIVGCNSCATACHTGGEPEVAALAKALAESWFGSEKALLKFDMSEYQEQHTVARLLGAPPGYLGHDEGGQLTEAVRRRPYSVVLFDEIEKAHPDIQNVLLQMLEDGQLTDSMGRKADFRNTIVLLTSNLGARFLAGQSAPLGFGAGSEAAFEKQSEAAVAEAKKWFRPELVGRLDELIVFRPLEEQSLCSIAEKLLGQLEERAARSGYQLTHTARVGPALAAKAHSPYGARELRRQVDRAVEQAFADQIASGSVSLGQHWTADCAEDGTIVVQETQTAGVG
;
A
#
# COMPACT_ATOMS: atom_id res chain seq x y z
N MET A 1 13.55 13.33 -8.52
CA MET A 1 14.28 12.13 -9.01
C MET A 1 13.26 11.07 -9.34
N ILE A 2 13.36 10.38 -10.49
CA ILE A 2 12.47 9.28 -10.87
C ILE A 2 13.16 7.99 -10.43
N ILE A 3 12.58 7.26 -9.49
CA ILE A 3 13.15 5.99 -9.03
C ILE A 3 12.66 4.89 -9.93
N THR A 4 13.56 4.27 -10.67
CA THR A 4 13.26 3.28 -11.71
C THR A 4 13.61 1.84 -11.33
N GLN A 5 14.15 1.59 -10.13
CA GLN A 5 14.53 0.25 -9.67
C GLN A 5 13.79 -0.14 -8.38
N LYS A 6 13.59 -1.46 -8.18
CA LYS A 6 13.17 -2.00 -6.90
C LYS A 6 14.31 -1.77 -5.90
N LYS A 7 14.24 -0.66 -5.19
CA LYS A 7 15.24 -0.31 -4.21
C LYS A 7 14.96 -1.03 -2.89
N PRO A 8 15.99 -1.54 -2.20
CA PRO A 8 15.84 -2.00 -0.83
C PRO A 8 15.22 -0.90 0.05
N MET A 9 14.50 -1.27 1.09
CA MET A 9 13.87 -0.32 2.01
C MET A 9 14.88 0.72 2.54
N GLU A 10 16.11 0.28 2.81
CA GLU A 10 17.23 1.14 3.26
C GLU A 10 17.56 2.24 2.24
N GLU A 11 17.50 1.91 0.96
CA GLU A 11 17.79 2.87 -0.12
C GLU A 11 16.62 3.85 -0.31
N LEU A 12 15.37 3.38 -0.19
CA LEU A 12 14.19 4.23 -0.16
C LEU A 12 14.24 5.18 1.05
N MET A 13 14.64 4.67 2.20
CA MET A 13 14.84 5.46 3.41
C MET A 13 15.94 6.51 3.23
N ALA A 14 17.06 6.14 2.59
CA ALA A 14 18.15 7.07 2.29
C ALA A 14 17.74 8.15 1.26
N MET A 15 16.82 7.84 0.36
CA MET A 15 16.32 8.80 -0.64
C MET A 15 15.29 9.77 -0.04
N VAL A 16 14.46 9.30 0.89
CA VAL A 16 13.60 10.19 1.67
C VAL A 16 14.45 11.13 2.55
N GLY A 17 15.66 10.68 2.99
CA GLY A 17 16.71 11.48 3.58
C GLY A 17 16.21 12.70 4.35
N ASP A 18 16.59 13.90 3.89
CA ASP A 18 16.12 15.17 4.44
C ASP A 18 14.79 15.67 3.84
N ALA A 19 14.17 14.89 2.93
CA ALA A 19 12.92 15.27 2.29
C ALA A 19 11.77 15.29 3.31
N LYS A 20 11.04 16.39 3.39
CA LYS A 20 9.89 16.57 4.27
C LYS A 20 8.57 16.22 3.60
N THR A 21 8.55 16.22 2.27
CA THR A 21 7.35 15.98 1.48
C THR A 21 7.65 15.07 0.32
N VAL A 22 7.09 13.88 0.31
CA VAL A 22 7.29 12.88 -0.73
C VAL A 22 5.94 12.54 -1.35
N ALA A 23 5.78 12.83 -2.64
CA ALA A 23 4.66 12.32 -3.39
C ALA A 23 5.03 10.98 -4.02
N ILE A 24 4.34 9.95 -3.61
CA ILE A 24 4.47 8.60 -4.17
C ILE A 24 3.41 8.45 -5.24
N VAL A 25 3.81 8.58 -6.50
CA VAL A 25 2.96 8.28 -7.63
C VAL A 25 3.09 6.79 -7.93
N GLY A 26 2.21 6.01 -7.35
CA GLY A 26 2.08 4.59 -7.65
C GLY A 26 0.98 4.36 -8.68
N CYS A 27 1.17 3.37 -9.54
CA CYS A 27 0.11 2.85 -10.35
C CYS A 27 -0.89 2.08 -9.48
N ASN A 28 -1.94 2.70 -9.00
CA ASN A 28 -2.95 2.02 -8.18
C ASN A 28 -3.90 1.12 -9.02
N SER A 29 -4.05 1.27 -10.35
CA SER A 29 -4.72 0.23 -11.15
C SER A 29 -3.83 -0.98 -11.35
N CYS A 30 -2.53 -0.83 -11.58
CA CYS A 30 -1.58 -1.93 -11.54
C CYS A 30 -1.08 -2.17 -10.12
N ALA A 31 -0.97 -1.19 -9.28
CA ALA A 31 -0.52 -1.31 -7.91
C ALA A 31 -1.68 -1.64 -6.96
N THR A 32 -2.91 -1.22 -7.20
CA THR A 32 -4.12 -1.75 -6.58
C THR A 32 -4.52 -3.07 -7.24
N ALA A 33 -4.22 -3.25 -8.52
CA ALA A 33 -4.36 -4.50 -9.23
C ALA A 33 -3.16 -5.42 -9.03
N CYS A 34 -1.94 -4.90 -8.82
CA CYS A 34 -0.73 -5.71 -8.66
C CYS A 34 -0.03 -5.52 -7.31
N HIS A 35 -0.52 -4.67 -6.41
CA HIS A 35 0.11 -4.31 -5.13
C HIS A 35 1.63 -4.07 -5.23
N THR A 36 2.04 -3.34 -6.26
CA THR A 36 3.43 -2.96 -6.48
C THR A 36 3.68 -1.49 -6.25
N GLY A 37 3.40 -1.01 -5.13
CA GLY A 37 3.38 0.40 -4.78
C GLY A 37 1.94 0.84 -4.56
N GLY A 38 1.05 -0.11 -4.30
CA GLY A 38 -0.28 0.11 -3.78
C GLY A 38 -0.27 0.37 -2.29
N GLU A 39 -1.46 0.53 -1.75
CA GLU A 39 -1.72 0.82 -0.34
C GLU A 39 -0.87 0.04 0.66
N PRO A 40 -0.60 -1.29 0.51
CA PRO A 40 0.20 -2.03 1.49
C PRO A 40 1.68 -1.69 1.48
N GLU A 41 2.30 -1.47 0.33
CA GLU A 41 3.74 -1.17 0.24
C GLU A 41 4.00 0.26 0.67
N VAL A 42 3.14 1.21 0.28
CA VAL A 42 3.24 2.58 0.75
C VAL A 42 2.91 2.66 2.23
N ALA A 43 1.91 1.92 2.71
CA ALA A 43 1.63 1.82 4.13
C ALA A 43 2.80 1.14 4.89
N ALA A 44 3.45 0.13 4.30
CA ALA A 44 4.64 -0.49 4.87
C ALA A 44 5.82 0.48 4.89
N LEU A 45 6.05 1.25 3.81
CA LEU A 45 7.06 2.29 3.77
C LEU A 45 6.75 3.38 4.79
N ALA A 46 5.52 3.87 4.86
CA ALA A 46 5.11 4.89 5.82
C ALA A 46 5.27 4.42 7.27
N LYS A 47 4.98 3.14 7.57
CA LYS A 47 5.23 2.54 8.87
C LYS A 47 6.72 2.43 9.18
N ALA A 48 7.53 1.96 8.21
CA ALA A 48 8.97 1.86 8.37
C ALA A 48 9.62 3.24 8.59
N LEU A 49 9.14 4.27 7.87
CA LEU A 49 9.54 5.67 8.10
C LEU A 49 9.13 6.14 9.51
N ALA A 50 7.89 5.86 9.92
CA ALA A 50 7.41 6.24 11.25
C ALA A 50 8.21 5.55 12.37
N GLU A 51 8.54 4.28 12.21
CA GLU A 51 9.35 3.53 13.16
C GLU A 51 10.80 4.01 13.19
N SER A 52 11.43 4.17 12.03
CA SER A 52 12.83 4.56 11.91
C SER A 52 13.09 6.00 12.38
N TRP A 53 12.20 6.93 12.05
CA TRP A 53 12.40 8.35 12.34
C TRP A 53 11.78 8.79 13.67
N PHE A 54 10.67 8.18 14.04
CA PHE A 54 9.90 8.57 15.22
C PHE A 54 9.79 7.47 16.28
N GLY A 55 10.46 6.32 16.06
CA GLY A 55 10.57 5.24 17.02
C GLY A 55 9.29 4.44 17.27
N SER A 56 8.23 4.64 16.47
CA SER A 56 6.97 3.93 16.65
C SER A 56 6.12 3.91 15.38
N GLU A 57 5.57 2.76 15.01
CA GLU A 57 4.54 2.64 13.97
C GLU A 57 3.29 3.49 14.27
N LYS A 58 3.02 3.78 15.54
CA LYS A 58 1.90 4.64 15.97
C LYS A 58 2.05 6.11 15.55
N ALA A 59 3.26 6.51 15.09
CA ALA A 59 3.49 7.82 14.52
C ALA A 59 2.94 7.97 13.08
N LEU A 60 2.42 6.91 12.46
CA LEU A 60 1.72 6.98 11.19
C LEU A 60 0.28 7.48 11.39
N LEU A 61 -0.06 8.56 10.69
CA LEU A 61 -1.41 9.12 10.57
C LEU A 61 -1.88 8.90 9.13
N LYS A 62 -2.84 8.00 8.92
CA LYS A 62 -3.36 7.66 7.60
C LYS A 62 -4.74 8.30 7.39
N PHE A 63 -4.91 8.94 6.24
CA PHE A 63 -6.17 9.52 5.77
C PHE A 63 -6.50 8.93 4.39
N ASP A 64 -7.61 8.20 4.29
CA ASP A 64 -8.14 7.68 3.03
C ASP A 64 -8.93 8.79 2.34
N MET A 65 -8.42 9.25 1.21
CA MET A 65 -9.01 10.38 0.49
C MET A 65 -10.32 10.03 -0.20
N SER A 66 -10.66 8.76 -0.30
CA SER A 66 -11.99 8.34 -0.76
C SER A 66 -13.13 8.75 0.19
N GLU A 67 -12.83 9.06 1.46
CA GLU A 67 -13.79 9.62 2.42
C GLU A 67 -13.99 11.14 2.25
N TYR A 68 -13.15 11.82 1.45
CA TYR A 68 -13.10 13.27 1.30
C TYR A 68 -13.43 13.72 -0.13
N GLN A 69 -14.38 13.04 -0.79
CA GLN A 69 -14.78 13.32 -2.17
C GLN A 69 -15.66 14.57 -2.29
N GLU A 70 -16.33 14.97 -1.23
CA GLU A 70 -17.23 16.12 -1.22
C GLU A 70 -16.62 17.30 -0.46
N GLN A 71 -16.96 18.52 -0.86
CA GLN A 71 -16.42 19.75 -0.26
C GLN A 71 -16.61 19.80 1.26
N HIS A 72 -17.77 19.41 1.74
CA HIS A 72 -18.05 19.42 3.19
C HIS A 72 -17.23 18.39 3.96
N THR A 73 -16.81 17.28 3.32
CA THR A 73 -15.95 16.29 3.94
C THR A 73 -14.51 16.79 4.06
N VAL A 74 -14.00 17.55 3.08
CA VAL A 74 -12.70 18.22 3.18
C VAL A 74 -12.65 19.18 4.37
N ALA A 75 -13.75 19.89 4.62
CA ALA A 75 -13.83 20.76 5.80
C ALA A 75 -13.64 20.01 7.12
N ARG A 76 -13.97 18.72 7.20
CA ARG A 76 -13.73 17.90 8.41
C ARG A 76 -12.24 17.73 8.74
N LEU A 77 -11.35 17.85 7.76
CA LEU A 77 -9.90 17.81 8.01
C LEU A 77 -9.44 19.00 8.86
N LEU A 78 -10.01 20.17 8.64
CA LEU A 78 -9.70 21.43 9.33
C LEU A 78 -10.67 21.75 10.47
N GLY A 79 -11.81 21.05 10.53
CA GLY A 79 -12.91 21.29 11.45
C GLY A 79 -14.10 22.00 10.78
N ALA A 80 -15.30 21.70 11.26
CA ALA A 80 -16.52 22.29 10.73
C ALA A 80 -16.60 23.78 11.11
N PRO A 81 -17.08 24.64 10.19
CA PRO A 81 -17.32 26.06 10.50
C PRO A 81 -18.34 26.24 11.63
N PRO A 82 -18.35 27.39 12.31
CA PRO A 82 -19.36 27.72 13.30
C PRO A 82 -20.80 27.55 12.75
N GLY A 83 -21.65 26.86 13.50
CA GLY A 83 -23.04 26.60 13.13
C GLY A 83 -23.29 25.27 12.41
N TYR A 84 -22.25 24.49 12.11
CA TYR A 84 -22.39 23.13 11.56
C TYR A 84 -22.18 22.08 12.68
N LEU A 85 -22.83 20.91 12.52
CA LEU A 85 -22.65 19.76 13.40
C LEU A 85 -21.18 19.35 13.43
N GLY A 86 -20.61 19.16 14.63
CA GLY A 86 -19.21 18.77 14.82
C GLY A 86 -18.22 19.94 14.92
N HIS A 87 -18.70 21.19 15.01
CA HIS A 87 -17.81 22.36 15.20
C HIS A 87 -16.90 22.26 16.43
N ASP A 88 -17.40 21.65 17.51
CA ASP A 88 -16.64 21.49 18.77
C ASP A 88 -15.58 20.37 18.71
N GLU A 89 -15.59 19.51 17.70
CA GLU A 89 -14.69 18.33 17.63
C GLU A 89 -13.29 18.69 17.09
N GLY A 90 -13.11 19.85 16.50
CA GLY A 90 -11.85 20.23 15.83
C GLY A 90 -11.64 19.47 14.51
N GLY A 91 -10.60 19.82 13.76
CA GLY A 91 -10.28 19.15 12.50
C GLY A 91 -9.56 17.81 12.70
N GLN A 92 -9.95 16.79 11.96
CA GLN A 92 -9.36 15.46 12.08
C GLN A 92 -7.85 15.47 11.84
N LEU A 93 -7.39 16.16 10.79
CA LEU A 93 -5.98 16.28 10.45
C LEU A 93 -5.24 17.16 11.46
N THR A 94 -5.77 18.35 11.73
CA THR A 94 -5.12 19.32 12.62
C THR A 94 -5.03 18.82 14.05
N GLU A 95 -6.07 18.14 14.55
CA GLU A 95 -6.07 17.55 15.88
C GLU A 95 -5.10 16.36 15.98
N ALA A 96 -5.06 15.50 14.96
CA ALA A 96 -4.15 14.34 14.93
C ALA A 96 -2.69 14.79 14.98
N VAL A 97 -2.30 15.76 14.14
CA VAL A 97 -0.92 16.30 14.11
C VAL A 97 -0.61 17.09 15.39
N ARG A 98 -1.56 17.83 15.93
CA ARG A 98 -1.34 18.55 17.20
C ARG A 98 -1.05 17.62 18.37
N ARG A 99 -1.71 16.43 18.38
CA ARG A 99 -1.42 15.38 19.38
C ARG A 99 -0.11 14.65 19.13
N ARG A 100 0.32 14.56 17.86
CA ARG A 100 1.53 13.86 17.42
C ARG A 100 2.30 14.72 16.42
N PRO A 101 3.04 15.75 16.89
CA PRO A 101 3.74 16.68 16.00
C PRO A 101 4.89 16.03 15.23
N TYR A 102 5.42 14.91 15.72
CA TYR A 102 6.43 14.08 15.06
C TYR A 102 5.73 12.86 14.48
N SER A 103 5.33 12.93 13.20
CA SER A 103 4.53 11.88 12.57
C SER A 103 4.73 11.81 11.06
N VAL A 104 4.39 10.67 10.49
CA VAL A 104 4.21 10.49 9.05
C VAL A 104 2.73 10.67 8.75
N VAL A 105 2.38 11.61 7.89
CA VAL A 105 1.01 11.87 7.44
C VAL A 105 0.84 11.31 6.04
N LEU A 106 0.04 10.27 5.91
CA LEU A 106 -0.24 9.59 4.64
C LEU A 106 -1.63 9.97 4.15
N PHE A 107 -1.68 10.64 3.00
CA PHE A 107 -2.90 10.87 2.22
C PHE A 107 -2.99 9.80 1.14
N ASP A 108 -3.91 8.86 1.32
CA ASP A 108 -4.06 7.72 0.44
C ASP A 108 -5.11 8.00 -0.66
N GLU A 109 -4.79 7.65 -1.92
CA GLU A 109 -5.65 7.87 -3.10
C GLU A 109 -6.07 9.34 -3.29
N ILE A 110 -5.09 10.24 -3.29
CA ILE A 110 -5.30 11.69 -3.31
C ILE A 110 -6.18 12.18 -4.48
N GLU A 111 -6.17 11.49 -5.60
CA GLU A 111 -6.99 11.81 -6.78
C GLU A 111 -8.48 11.60 -6.57
N LYS A 112 -8.89 10.86 -5.53
CA LYS A 112 -10.30 10.66 -5.18
C LYS A 112 -10.88 11.80 -4.36
N ALA A 113 -10.04 12.63 -3.75
CA ALA A 113 -10.48 13.74 -2.94
C ALA A 113 -11.10 14.86 -3.78
N HIS A 114 -11.96 15.64 -3.14
CA HIS A 114 -12.45 16.88 -3.74
C HIS A 114 -11.29 17.83 -4.08
N PRO A 115 -11.33 18.58 -5.20
CA PRO A 115 -10.24 19.47 -5.62
C PRO A 115 -9.76 20.46 -4.57
N ASP A 116 -10.60 20.84 -3.62
CA ASP A 116 -10.24 21.75 -2.51
C ASP A 116 -9.17 21.19 -1.58
N ILE A 117 -8.93 19.87 -1.59
CA ILE A 117 -7.82 19.26 -0.85
C ILE A 117 -6.47 19.87 -1.25
N GLN A 118 -6.32 20.24 -2.53
CA GLN A 118 -5.09 20.84 -3.02
C GLN A 118 -4.79 22.20 -2.37
N ASN A 119 -5.82 22.95 -1.97
CA ASN A 119 -5.64 24.20 -1.23
C ASN A 119 -5.11 23.92 0.19
N VAL A 120 -5.65 22.87 0.84
CA VAL A 120 -5.21 22.44 2.19
C VAL A 120 -3.77 21.98 2.14
N LEU A 121 -3.42 21.14 1.15
CA LEU A 121 -2.05 20.66 0.94
C LEU A 121 -1.10 21.82 0.65
N LEU A 122 -1.48 22.75 -0.21
CA LEU A 122 -0.64 23.89 -0.57
C LEU A 122 -0.35 24.74 0.68
N GLN A 123 -1.38 25.10 1.45
CA GLN A 123 -1.20 25.85 2.70
C GLN A 123 -0.29 25.11 3.69
N MET A 124 -0.52 23.79 3.85
CA MET A 124 0.30 22.95 4.73
C MET A 124 1.78 22.92 4.32
N LEU A 125 2.06 22.81 3.01
CA LEU A 125 3.43 22.69 2.49
C LEU A 125 4.14 24.05 2.39
N GLU A 126 3.40 25.16 2.19
CA GLU A 126 3.98 26.51 2.12
C GLU A 126 4.23 27.09 3.51
N ASP A 127 3.20 27.09 4.35
CA ASP A 127 3.26 27.73 5.66
C ASP A 127 3.85 26.80 6.74
N GLY A 128 3.90 25.48 6.47
CA GLY A 128 4.29 24.48 7.45
C GLY A 128 3.31 24.39 8.62
N GLN A 129 2.11 24.96 8.47
CA GLN A 129 1.07 24.96 9.51
C GLN A 129 -0.33 25.06 8.90
N LEU A 130 -1.31 24.47 9.59
CA LEU A 130 -2.73 24.65 9.28
C LEU A 130 -3.46 25.26 10.49
N THR A 131 -4.44 26.11 10.22
CA THR A 131 -5.31 26.66 11.26
C THR A 131 -6.66 25.99 11.18
N ASP A 132 -7.12 25.41 12.28
CA ASP A 132 -8.44 24.79 12.35
C ASP A 132 -9.58 25.82 12.44
N SER A 133 -10.83 25.36 12.35
CA SER A 133 -12.03 26.19 12.44
C SER A 133 -12.17 26.93 13.78
N MET A 134 -11.46 26.51 14.82
CA MET A 134 -11.42 27.12 16.14
C MET A 134 -10.25 28.12 16.29
N GLY A 135 -9.50 28.40 15.23
CA GLY A 135 -8.34 29.28 15.24
C GLY A 135 -7.08 28.67 15.86
N ARG A 136 -7.07 27.35 16.15
CA ARG A 136 -5.91 26.66 16.71
C ARG A 136 -4.98 26.22 15.58
N LYS A 137 -3.67 26.38 15.79
CA LYS A 137 -2.65 26.02 14.80
C LYS A 137 -2.13 24.60 15.02
N ALA A 138 -1.97 23.85 13.94
CA ALA A 138 -1.24 22.59 13.88
C ALA A 138 0.04 22.80 13.08
N ASP A 139 1.19 22.40 13.65
CA ASP A 139 2.52 22.56 13.06
C ASP A 139 2.94 21.28 12.33
N PHE A 140 3.21 21.38 11.03
CA PHE A 140 3.60 20.29 10.14
C PHE A 140 5.09 20.27 9.84
N ARG A 141 5.89 21.20 10.36
CA ARG A 141 7.32 21.30 10.06
C ARG A 141 8.13 20.10 10.52
N ASN A 142 7.60 19.31 11.45
CA ASN A 142 8.21 18.10 11.96
C ASN A 142 7.49 16.83 11.47
N THR A 143 6.69 16.93 10.41
CA THR A 143 5.99 15.79 9.81
C THR A 143 6.60 15.43 8.46
N ILE A 144 6.54 14.15 8.11
CA ILE A 144 6.79 13.67 6.75
C ILE A 144 5.42 13.49 6.08
N VAL A 145 5.22 14.12 4.93
CA VAL A 145 3.96 14.05 4.20
C VAL A 145 4.12 13.12 3.02
N LEU A 146 3.28 12.10 2.95
CA LEU A 146 3.23 11.13 1.87
C LEU A 146 1.88 11.24 1.16
N LEU A 147 1.90 11.34 -0.17
CA LEU A 147 0.72 11.32 -1.02
C LEU A 147 0.77 10.07 -1.89
N THR A 148 -0.27 9.25 -1.90
CA THR A 148 -0.39 8.15 -2.87
C THR A 148 -1.37 8.52 -3.97
N SER A 149 -1.12 8.03 -5.17
CA SER A 149 -1.99 8.28 -6.30
C SER A 149 -1.94 7.16 -7.33
N ASN A 150 -3.07 6.99 -8.01
CA ASN A 150 -3.25 6.10 -9.18
C ASN A 150 -3.04 6.79 -10.51
N LEU A 151 -2.78 8.07 -10.49
CA LEU A 151 -2.61 8.84 -11.71
C LEU A 151 -1.48 8.25 -12.56
N GLY A 152 -1.73 8.07 -13.85
CA GLY A 152 -0.74 7.48 -14.74
C GLY A 152 -0.65 5.95 -14.75
N ALA A 153 -1.41 5.26 -13.93
CA ALA A 153 -1.47 3.80 -13.84
C ALA A 153 -1.56 3.08 -15.18
N ARG A 154 -2.37 3.59 -16.09
CA ARG A 154 -2.60 3.04 -17.44
C ARG A 154 -1.32 2.96 -18.28
N PHE A 155 -0.35 3.85 -18.07
CA PHE A 155 0.91 3.84 -18.81
C PHE A 155 1.84 2.71 -18.35
N LEU A 156 1.75 2.33 -17.08
CA LEU A 156 2.56 1.25 -16.49
C LEU A 156 1.93 -0.14 -16.72
N ALA A 157 0.63 -0.21 -17.02
CA ALA A 157 -0.11 -1.46 -17.26
C ALA A 157 0.14 -2.10 -18.64
N GLY A 158 1.02 -1.57 -19.47
CA GLY A 158 1.37 -2.16 -20.77
C GLY A 158 0.31 -2.06 -21.85
N GLN A 159 -0.82 -1.36 -21.63
CA GLN A 159 -1.89 -1.23 -22.63
C GLN A 159 -1.53 -0.35 -23.84
N SER A 160 -0.32 0.23 -23.84
CA SER A 160 0.15 1.13 -24.91
C SER A 160 1.47 0.66 -25.54
N ALA A 161 1.94 -0.55 -25.31
CA ALA A 161 3.14 -1.05 -25.94
C ALA A 161 2.82 -1.45 -27.41
N PRO A 162 3.51 -0.86 -28.42
CA PRO A 162 3.44 -1.41 -29.78
C PRO A 162 3.98 -2.83 -29.75
N LEU A 163 3.26 -3.75 -30.37
CA LEU A 163 3.70 -5.12 -30.65
C LEU A 163 5.07 -5.08 -31.34
N GLY A 164 6.15 -5.47 -30.63
CA GLY A 164 7.43 -5.67 -31.33
C GLY A 164 8.73 -5.53 -30.56
N PHE A 165 8.76 -5.00 -29.33
CA PHE A 165 10.01 -4.95 -28.55
C PHE A 165 9.75 -5.45 -27.13
N GLY A 166 10.64 -6.35 -26.65
CA GLY A 166 10.54 -7.09 -25.41
C GLY A 166 10.07 -6.25 -24.21
N ALA A 167 8.94 -6.66 -23.66
CA ALA A 167 8.38 -6.12 -22.42
C ALA A 167 9.36 -6.43 -21.29
N GLY A 168 10.25 -5.47 -20.95
CA GLY A 168 11.19 -5.67 -19.86
C GLY A 168 12.48 -4.84 -19.95
N SER A 169 12.65 -3.98 -20.97
CA SER A 169 13.82 -3.13 -21.01
C SER A 169 13.68 -1.93 -20.08
N GLU A 170 14.76 -1.59 -19.38
CA GLU A 170 14.89 -0.41 -18.52
C GLU A 170 14.36 0.86 -19.23
N ALA A 171 14.76 1.04 -20.50
CA ALA A 171 14.32 2.16 -21.33
C ALA A 171 12.80 2.22 -21.59
N ALA A 172 12.11 1.07 -21.61
CA ALA A 172 10.66 1.06 -21.75
C ALA A 172 9.98 1.53 -20.45
N PHE A 173 10.47 1.10 -19.30
CA PHE A 173 9.96 1.54 -18.02
C PHE A 173 10.21 3.04 -17.77
N GLU A 174 11.39 3.57 -18.15
CA GLU A 174 11.66 5.01 -18.03
C GLU A 174 10.63 5.85 -18.78
N LYS A 175 10.34 5.51 -20.04
CA LYS A 175 9.30 6.21 -20.83
C LYS A 175 7.92 6.10 -20.20
N GLN A 176 7.56 4.93 -19.66
CA GLN A 176 6.29 4.73 -18.98
C GLN A 176 6.21 5.55 -17.69
N SER A 177 7.29 5.60 -16.93
CA SER A 177 7.43 6.42 -15.72
C SER A 177 7.30 7.91 -16.03
N GLU A 178 7.97 8.39 -17.05
CA GLU A 178 7.87 9.79 -17.49
C GLU A 178 6.43 10.15 -17.88
N ALA A 179 5.75 9.26 -18.61
CA ALA A 179 4.35 9.47 -18.98
C ALA A 179 3.43 9.47 -17.75
N ALA A 180 3.65 8.57 -16.78
CA ALA A 180 2.90 8.53 -15.54
C ALA A 180 3.10 9.79 -14.70
N VAL A 181 4.34 10.25 -14.56
CA VAL A 181 4.68 11.50 -13.87
C VAL A 181 4.06 12.71 -14.58
N ALA A 182 4.10 12.74 -15.91
CA ALA A 182 3.48 13.83 -16.67
C ALA A 182 1.96 13.89 -16.47
N GLU A 183 1.31 12.73 -16.36
CA GLU A 183 -0.12 12.67 -16.07
C GLU A 183 -0.45 13.11 -14.64
N ALA A 184 0.33 12.66 -13.66
CA ALA A 184 0.21 13.10 -12.27
C ALA A 184 0.38 14.63 -12.15
N LYS A 185 1.39 15.19 -12.81
CA LYS A 185 1.62 16.64 -12.84
C LYS A 185 0.50 17.46 -13.47
N LYS A 186 -0.33 16.86 -14.35
CA LYS A 186 -1.50 17.54 -14.92
C LYS A 186 -2.65 17.64 -13.91
N TRP A 187 -2.76 16.67 -12.99
CA TRP A 187 -3.81 16.66 -11.98
C TRP A 187 -3.50 17.61 -10.83
N PHE A 188 -2.25 17.66 -10.40
CA PHE A 188 -1.80 18.59 -9.37
C PHE A 188 -1.65 20.00 -9.92
N ARG A 189 -1.98 21.00 -9.11
CA ARG A 189 -1.67 22.40 -9.46
C ARG A 189 -0.16 22.60 -9.56
N PRO A 190 0.32 23.43 -10.50
CA PRO A 190 1.75 23.67 -10.67
C PRO A 190 2.46 24.12 -9.40
N GLU A 191 1.78 24.94 -8.58
CA GLU A 191 2.29 25.43 -7.30
C GLU A 191 2.54 24.29 -6.32
N LEU A 192 1.62 23.31 -6.27
CA LEU A 192 1.75 22.14 -5.40
C LEU A 192 2.88 21.22 -5.88
N VAL A 193 3.01 21.01 -7.19
CA VAL A 193 4.10 20.22 -7.77
C VAL A 193 5.47 20.80 -7.39
N GLY A 194 5.60 22.14 -7.36
CA GLY A 194 6.82 22.85 -6.97
C GLY A 194 7.18 22.71 -5.47
N ARG A 195 6.25 22.19 -4.65
CA ARG A 195 6.44 21.96 -3.21
C ARG A 195 6.67 20.51 -2.84
N LEU A 196 6.52 19.61 -3.82
CA LEU A 196 6.84 18.20 -3.62
C LEU A 196 8.35 18.02 -3.78
N ASP A 197 9.00 17.45 -2.77
CA ASP A 197 10.44 17.18 -2.82
C ASP A 197 10.75 16.06 -3.79
N GLU A 198 9.94 14.99 -3.79
CA GLU A 198 10.16 13.81 -4.62
C GLU A 198 8.85 13.26 -5.22
N LEU A 199 8.94 12.76 -6.45
CA LEU A 199 7.90 12.01 -7.14
C LEU A 199 8.42 10.61 -7.45
N ILE A 200 7.87 9.60 -6.78
CA ILE A 200 8.32 8.22 -6.88
C ILE A 200 7.32 7.40 -7.70
N VAL A 201 7.79 6.74 -8.75
CA VAL A 201 7.00 5.79 -9.54
C VAL A 201 7.42 4.37 -9.19
N PHE A 202 6.48 3.54 -8.73
CA PHE A 202 6.73 2.14 -8.43
C PHE A 202 6.63 1.28 -9.69
N ARG A 203 7.50 0.27 -9.80
CA ARG A 203 7.46 -0.73 -10.86
C ARG A 203 6.37 -1.76 -10.62
N PRO A 204 5.78 -2.33 -11.69
CA PRO A 204 4.98 -3.54 -11.58
C PRO A 204 5.77 -4.69 -10.93
N LEU A 205 5.08 -5.57 -10.17
CA LEU A 205 5.70 -6.73 -9.52
C LEU A 205 6.15 -7.75 -10.54
N GLU A 206 7.41 -8.13 -10.42
CA GLU A 206 7.95 -9.28 -11.13
C GLU A 206 7.51 -10.59 -10.44
N GLU A 207 7.56 -11.69 -11.18
CA GLU A 207 7.16 -13.01 -10.70
C GLU A 207 7.90 -13.43 -9.40
N GLN A 208 9.20 -13.16 -9.33
CA GLN A 208 9.99 -13.45 -8.13
C GLN A 208 9.47 -12.69 -6.89
N SER A 209 8.99 -11.47 -7.10
CA SER A 209 8.44 -10.66 -6.03
C SER A 209 7.08 -11.19 -5.59
N LEU A 210 6.25 -11.64 -6.53
CA LEU A 210 4.97 -12.31 -6.23
C LEU A 210 5.21 -13.59 -5.44
N CYS A 211 6.21 -14.42 -5.80
CA CYS A 211 6.58 -15.58 -5.02
C CYS A 211 6.98 -15.21 -3.59
N SER A 212 7.83 -14.20 -3.41
CA SER A 212 8.26 -13.77 -2.08
C SER A 212 7.08 -13.25 -1.23
N ILE A 213 6.10 -12.59 -1.86
CA ILE A 213 4.87 -12.13 -1.18
C ILE A 213 3.99 -13.32 -0.83
N ALA A 214 3.86 -14.32 -1.73
CA ALA A 214 3.10 -15.54 -1.45
C ALA A 214 3.66 -16.26 -0.22
N GLU A 215 4.97 -16.48 -0.16
CA GLU A 215 5.65 -17.10 0.99
C GLU A 215 5.38 -16.34 2.29
N LYS A 216 5.46 -15.00 2.26
CA LYS A 216 5.16 -14.17 3.42
C LYS A 216 3.70 -14.30 3.87
N LEU A 217 2.74 -14.33 2.95
CA LEU A 217 1.32 -14.49 3.26
C LEU A 217 1.03 -15.86 3.83
N LEU A 218 1.63 -16.91 3.26
CA LEU A 218 1.52 -18.29 3.75
C LEU A 218 2.09 -18.42 5.16
N GLY A 219 3.28 -17.87 5.42
CA GLY A 219 3.88 -17.85 6.75
C GLY A 219 3.01 -17.12 7.79
N GLN A 220 2.38 -16.00 7.43
CA GLN A 220 1.42 -15.31 8.30
C GLN A 220 0.17 -16.15 8.59
N LEU A 221 -0.29 -16.95 7.62
CA LEU A 221 -1.41 -17.85 7.80
C LEU A 221 -1.04 -19.00 8.75
N GLU A 222 0.14 -19.59 8.59
CA GLU A 222 0.68 -20.62 9.49
C GLU A 222 0.78 -20.12 10.94
N GLU A 223 1.31 -18.90 11.13
CA GLU A 223 1.35 -18.29 12.48
C GLU A 223 -0.04 -18.08 13.07
N ARG A 224 -1.04 -17.68 12.26
CA ARG A 224 -2.42 -17.52 12.73
C ARG A 224 -3.03 -18.85 13.11
N ALA A 225 -2.83 -19.88 12.29
CA ALA A 225 -3.27 -21.25 12.58
C ALA A 225 -2.64 -21.75 13.89
N ALA A 226 -1.33 -21.57 14.07
CA ALA A 226 -0.60 -21.98 15.26
C ALA A 226 -1.14 -21.29 16.55
N ARG A 227 -1.44 -19.99 16.49
CA ARG A 227 -2.06 -19.26 17.60
C ARG A 227 -3.44 -19.81 17.98
N SER A 228 -4.14 -20.41 17.02
CA SER A 228 -5.44 -21.07 17.24
C SER A 228 -5.32 -22.55 17.64
N GLY A 229 -4.08 -23.06 17.82
CA GLY A 229 -3.79 -24.43 18.22
C GLY A 229 -3.75 -25.45 17.09
N TYR A 230 -3.77 -24.99 15.83
CA TYR A 230 -3.66 -25.84 14.65
C TYR A 230 -2.26 -25.77 14.05
N GLN A 231 -1.81 -26.85 13.43
CA GLN A 231 -0.51 -26.91 12.77
C GLN A 231 -0.72 -27.03 11.26
N LEU A 232 -0.53 -25.91 10.58
CA LEU A 232 -0.58 -25.80 9.12
C LEU A 232 0.83 -25.45 8.63
N THR A 233 1.27 -26.12 7.56
CA THR A 233 2.51 -25.83 6.83
C THR A 233 2.22 -25.80 5.33
N HIS A 234 3.18 -25.37 4.54
CA HIS A 234 3.06 -25.44 3.08
C HIS A 234 4.34 -25.98 2.44
N THR A 235 4.22 -26.55 1.25
CA THR A 235 5.36 -26.98 0.46
C THR A 235 5.91 -25.84 -0.38
N ALA A 236 7.20 -25.91 -0.75
CA ALA A 236 7.86 -24.92 -1.61
C ALA A 236 7.20 -24.73 -2.99
N ARG A 237 6.29 -25.62 -3.40
CA ARG A 237 5.55 -25.55 -4.67
C ARG A 237 4.35 -24.59 -4.62
N VAL A 238 3.81 -24.33 -3.43
CA VAL A 238 2.57 -23.54 -3.24
C VAL A 238 2.77 -22.09 -3.62
N GLY A 239 3.84 -21.44 -3.12
CA GLY A 239 4.17 -20.06 -3.41
C GLY A 239 4.27 -19.74 -4.91
N PRO A 240 5.13 -20.45 -5.67
CA PRO A 240 5.22 -20.28 -7.12
C PRO A 240 3.90 -20.55 -7.87
N ALA A 241 3.13 -21.58 -7.48
CA ALA A 241 1.86 -21.91 -8.10
C ALA A 241 0.81 -20.80 -7.91
N LEU A 242 0.75 -20.20 -6.74
CA LEU A 242 -0.11 -19.05 -6.45
C LEU A 242 0.36 -17.79 -7.20
N ALA A 243 1.67 -17.55 -7.25
CA ALA A 243 2.26 -16.44 -7.97
C ALA A 243 1.97 -16.51 -9.48
N ALA A 244 2.10 -17.70 -10.09
CA ALA A 244 1.79 -17.92 -11.49
C ALA A 244 0.32 -17.63 -11.83
N LYS A 245 -0.61 -17.92 -10.93
CA LYS A 245 -2.05 -17.60 -11.10
C LYS A 245 -2.36 -16.12 -10.88
N ALA A 246 -1.51 -15.39 -10.17
CA ALA A 246 -1.68 -13.99 -9.87
C ALA A 246 -1.17 -13.03 -10.98
N HIS A 247 -0.82 -13.53 -12.15
CA HIS A 247 -0.38 -12.77 -13.33
C HIS A 247 -1.49 -11.91 -13.97
N SER A 248 -2.52 -11.59 -13.23
CA SER A 248 -3.56 -10.66 -13.66
C SER A 248 -3.16 -9.21 -13.34
N PRO A 249 -3.81 -8.20 -13.94
CA PRO A 249 -3.62 -6.79 -13.56
C PRO A 249 -3.85 -6.50 -12.07
N TYR A 250 -4.31 -7.49 -11.29
CA TYR A 250 -4.64 -7.37 -9.87
C TYR A 250 -3.53 -7.86 -8.91
N GLY A 251 -2.44 -8.45 -9.43
CA GLY A 251 -1.18 -8.79 -8.72
C GLY A 251 -1.33 -9.32 -7.30
N ALA A 252 -0.73 -8.67 -6.33
CA ALA A 252 -0.71 -9.16 -4.94
C ALA A 252 -2.07 -9.13 -4.21
N ARG A 253 -3.07 -8.33 -4.64
CA ARG A 253 -4.45 -8.47 -4.12
C ARG A 253 -5.08 -9.77 -4.56
N GLU A 254 -4.89 -10.12 -5.83
CA GLU A 254 -5.35 -11.40 -6.34
C GLU A 254 -4.59 -12.53 -5.66
N LEU A 255 -3.28 -12.38 -5.49
CA LEU A 255 -2.46 -13.32 -4.75
C LEU A 255 -2.98 -13.54 -3.33
N ARG A 256 -3.29 -12.47 -2.58
CA ARG A 256 -3.89 -12.58 -1.25
C ARG A 256 -5.23 -13.31 -1.29
N ARG A 257 -6.11 -12.93 -2.22
CA ARG A 257 -7.40 -13.62 -2.39
C ARG A 257 -7.24 -15.10 -2.73
N GLN A 258 -6.19 -15.44 -3.48
CA GLN A 258 -5.89 -16.83 -3.80
C GLN A 258 -5.37 -17.59 -2.59
N VAL A 259 -4.49 -17.00 -1.78
CA VAL A 259 -4.06 -17.57 -0.49
C VAL A 259 -5.27 -17.79 0.41
N ASP A 260 -6.12 -16.77 0.57
CA ASP A 260 -7.31 -16.83 1.40
C ASP A 260 -8.27 -17.93 0.92
N ARG A 261 -8.53 -18.03 -0.39
CA ARG A 261 -9.46 -19.02 -0.94
C ARG A 261 -8.87 -20.43 -1.03
N ALA A 262 -7.65 -20.55 -1.54
CA ALA A 262 -7.07 -21.85 -1.86
C ALA A 262 -6.47 -22.56 -0.62
N VAL A 263 -6.04 -21.80 0.38
CA VAL A 263 -5.40 -22.36 1.57
C VAL A 263 -6.24 -22.10 2.83
N GLU A 264 -6.51 -20.83 3.16
CA GLU A 264 -7.20 -20.48 4.42
C GLU A 264 -8.63 -21.03 4.46
N GLN A 265 -9.43 -20.78 3.40
CA GLN A 265 -10.81 -21.27 3.35
C GLN A 265 -10.86 -22.80 3.26
N ALA A 266 -10.01 -23.42 2.43
CA ALA A 266 -9.91 -24.87 2.31
C ALA A 266 -9.56 -25.52 3.67
N PHE A 267 -8.63 -24.93 4.44
CA PHE A 267 -8.29 -25.41 5.77
C PHE A 267 -9.42 -25.19 6.77
N ALA A 268 -10.07 -24.02 6.74
CA ALA A 268 -11.23 -23.74 7.60
C ALA A 268 -12.40 -24.70 7.35
N ASP A 269 -12.67 -25.08 6.10
CA ASP A 269 -13.69 -26.05 5.74
C ASP A 269 -13.38 -27.45 6.31
N GLN A 270 -12.11 -27.85 6.34
CA GLN A 270 -11.68 -29.10 6.97
C GLN A 270 -11.83 -29.06 8.50
N ILE A 271 -11.59 -27.92 9.12
CA ILE A 271 -11.87 -27.73 10.56
C ILE A 271 -13.36 -27.82 10.83
N ALA A 272 -14.19 -27.14 10.02
CA ALA A 272 -15.64 -27.11 10.18
C ALA A 272 -16.31 -28.48 9.97
N SER A 273 -15.75 -29.30 9.07
CA SER A 273 -16.22 -30.69 8.86
C SER A 273 -15.80 -31.66 9.96
N GLY A 274 -14.97 -31.22 10.91
CA GLY A 274 -14.43 -32.08 11.98
C GLY A 274 -13.29 -33.00 11.51
N SER A 275 -12.78 -32.82 10.31
CA SER A 275 -11.65 -33.59 9.77
C SER A 275 -10.31 -33.19 10.39
N VAL A 276 -10.20 -31.96 10.91
CA VAL A 276 -9.00 -31.42 11.56
C VAL A 276 -9.19 -31.38 13.05
N SER A 277 -8.34 -32.09 13.81
CA SER A 277 -8.26 -32.02 15.26
C SER A 277 -7.07 -31.22 15.74
N LEU A 278 -7.15 -30.66 16.95
CA LEU A 278 -6.05 -29.96 17.57
C LEU A 278 -4.83 -30.88 17.69
N GLY A 279 -3.67 -30.38 17.26
CA GLY A 279 -2.41 -31.14 17.30
C GLY A 279 -2.10 -31.97 16.06
N GLN A 280 -3.03 -32.11 15.10
CA GLN A 280 -2.74 -32.71 13.81
C GLN A 280 -1.95 -31.75 12.91
N HIS A 281 -1.02 -32.33 12.13
CA HIS A 281 -0.26 -31.59 11.14
C HIS A 281 -0.94 -31.62 9.76
N TRP A 282 -1.14 -30.46 9.20
CA TRP A 282 -1.73 -30.31 7.88
C TRP A 282 -0.78 -29.57 6.95
N THR A 283 -0.77 -29.97 5.69
CA THR A 283 0.12 -29.36 4.68
C THR A 283 -0.69 -28.92 3.47
N ALA A 284 -0.49 -27.67 3.09
CA ALA A 284 -0.90 -27.17 1.80
C ALA A 284 0.15 -27.58 0.76
N ASP A 285 -0.27 -28.24 -0.31
CA ASP A 285 0.58 -28.68 -1.41
C ASP A 285 -0.02 -28.32 -2.76
N CYS A 286 0.81 -28.28 -3.79
CA CYS A 286 0.38 -28.06 -5.17
C CYS A 286 0.36 -29.39 -5.93
N ALA A 287 -0.80 -29.81 -6.39
CA ALA A 287 -0.99 -30.96 -7.25
C ALA A 287 -0.37 -30.74 -8.64
N GLU A 288 -0.22 -31.80 -9.42
CA GLU A 288 0.38 -31.74 -10.78
C GLU A 288 -0.39 -30.84 -11.75
N ASP A 289 -1.71 -30.71 -11.55
CA ASP A 289 -2.59 -29.82 -12.32
C ASP A 289 -2.54 -28.35 -11.87
N GLY A 290 -1.70 -28.03 -10.87
CA GLY A 290 -1.59 -26.69 -10.30
C GLY A 290 -2.68 -26.33 -9.28
N THR A 291 -3.54 -27.29 -8.88
CA THR A 291 -4.53 -27.10 -7.82
C THR A 291 -3.86 -27.14 -6.47
N ILE A 292 -4.22 -26.20 -5.58
CA ILE A 292 -3.74 -26.22 -4.19
C ILE A 292 -4.67 -27.12 -3.38
N VAL A 293 -4.08 -28.09 -2.68
CA VAL A 293 -4.77 -29.07 -1.86
C VAL A 293 -4.25 -28.96 -0.42
N VAL A 294 -5.16 -28.95 0.53
CA VAL A 294 -4.82 -28.96 1.97
C VAL A 294 -5.16 -30.35 2.51
N GLN A 295 -4.16 -31.07 2.97
CA GLN A 295 -4.29 -32.46 3.42
C GLN A 295 -3.53 -32.72 4.71
N GLU A 296 -3.94 -33.77 5.43
CA GLU A 296 -3.22 -34.21 6.63
C GLU A 296 -1.81 -34.69 6.25
N THR A 297 -0.81 -34.21 6.98
CA THR A 297 0.57 -34.65 6.79
C THR A 297 0.69 -36.07 7.29
N GLN A 298 0.83 -37.03 6.38
CA GLN A 298 1.16 -38.41 6.78
C GLN A 298 2.53 -38.38 7.47
N THR A 299 2.56 -38.55 8.77
CA THR A 299 3.79 -38.89 9.47
C THR A 299 4.25 -40.23 8.90
N ALA A 300 5.31 -40.21 8.08
CA ALA A 300 5.98 -41.43 7.68
C ALA A 300 6.35 -42.17 8.97
N GLY A 301 5.63 -43.26 9.22
CA GLY A 301 5.87 -44.10 10.38
C GLY A 301 7.31 -44.53 10.35
N VAL A 302 8.07 -44.09 11.36
CA VAL A 302 9.38 -44.70 11.66
C VAL A 302 9.05 -46.08 12.20
N GLY A 303 9.16 -47.08 11.30
CA GLY A 303 9.15 -48.49 11.64
C GLY A 303 10.50 -48.93 12.18
#